data_50ed8b9e222a91601af0d3d32850ee48
#
_entry.id   50ed8b9e222a91601af0d3d32850ee48
#
_cell.length_a   1.000
_cell.length_b   1.000
_cell.length_c   1.000
_cell.angle_alpha   90.00
_cell.angle_beta   90.00
_cell.angle_gamma   90.00
#
_symmetry.space_group_name_H-M   'P 1'
#
loop_
_entity.id
_entity.type
_entity.pdbx_description
1 polymer ?
#
loop_
_entity_poly.entity_id
_entity_poly.type
_entity_poly.pdbx_seq_one_letter_code
_entity_poly.pdbx_strand_id
1 'polypeptide(L)'
;MLGQIRATARATAWPVRVIRRDIVPRCGPMGGVYTALKTTRKEAVLFLACDAPFVSIQLLDRLVQKFQAARGAWFIAHQGRVGFPFLLPTRSLTVVARQLERGEFSLQSLAVEVKGKRFSLPRSMRLQLQNVNTPEEWERACRMWRRRRVTEPAHSARQRKPSAS
;
A
#
# COMPACT_ATOMS: atom_id res chain seq x y z
N MET A 1 -5.84 -2.99 -14.30
CA MET A 1 -5.25 -2.57 -13.02
C MET A 1 -6.26 -2.48 -11.87
N LEU A 2 -7.33 -1.69 -11.95
CA LEU A 2 -8.37 -1.59 -10.89
C LEU A 2 -9.03 -2.94 -10.53
N GLY A 3 -9.18 -3.85 -11.49
CA GLY A 3 -9.72 -5.19 -11.26
C GLY A 3 -8.88 -6.04 -10.31
N GLN A 4 -7.56 -5.90 -10.36
CA GLN A 4 -6.62 -6.65 -9.52
C GLN A 4 -6.61 -6.11 -8.09
N ILE A 5 -6.61 -4.79 -7.91
CA ILE A 5 -6.74 -4.16 -6.59
C ILE A 5 -8.06 -4.57 -5.95
N ARG A 6 -9.16 -4.60 -6.71
CA ARG A 6 -10.46 -5.07 -6.22
C ARG A 6 -10.46 -6.56 -5.87
N ALA A 7 -9.75 -7.41 -6.64
CA ALA A 7 -9.62 -8.83 -6.35
C ALA A 7 -8.81 -9.06 -5.06
N THR A 8 -7.71 -8.33 -4.88
CA THR A 8 -6.91 -8.34 -3.64
C THR A 8 -7.77 -7.91 -2.45
N ALA A 9 -8.54 -6.84 -2.61
CA ALA A 9 -9.45 -6.33 -1.59
C ALA A 9 -10.53 -7.33 -1.18
N ARG A 10 -11.15 -7.99 -2.15
CA ARG A 10 -12.15 -9.05 -1.87
C ARG A 10 -11.55 -10.22 -1.12
N ALA A 11 -10.32 -10.61 -1.47
CA ALA A 11 -9.62 -11.73 -0.82
C ALA A 11 -9.20 -11.42 0.63
N THR A 12 -8.99 -10.15 1.00
CA THR A 12 -8.59 -9.73 2.35
C THR A 12 -9.75 -9.40 3.26
N ALA A 13 -10.98 -9.31 2.76
CA ALA A 13 -12.16 -8.79 3.47
C ALA A 13 -11.97 -7.36 4.03
N TRP A 14 -10.96 -6.61 3.57
CA TRP A 14 -10.74 -5.23 3.98
C TRP A 14 -11.58 -4.26 3.16
N PRO A 15 -12.13 -3.20 3.76
CA PRO A 15 -12.82 -2.17 3.02
C PRO A 15 -11.83 -1.41 2.14
N VAL A 16 -12.06 -1.43 0.82
CA VAL A 16 -11.22 -0.73 -0.15
C VAL A 16 -11.93 0.48 -0.70
N ARG A 17 -11.20 1.60 -0.72
CA ARG A 17 -11.64 2.85 -1.32
C ARG A 17 -10.62 3.34 -2.34
N VAL A 18 -11.11 3.71 -3.51
CA VAL A 18 -10.30 4.35 -4.56
C VAL A 18 -10.48 5.86 -4.43
N ILE A 19 -9.40 6.58 -4.16
CA ILE A 19 -9.38 8.05 -4.19
C ILE A 19 -9.25 8.47 -5.65
N ARG A 20 -10.28 9.10 -6.18
CA ARG A 20 -10.35 9.58 -7.57
C ARG A 20 -10.13 11.08 -7.70
N ARG A 21 -10.36 11.81 -6.62
CA ARG A 21 -10.19 13.26 -6.53
C ARG A 21 -9.66 13.60 -5.15
N ASP A 22 -8.60 14.35 -5.11
CA ASP A 22 -8.00 14.84 -3.88
C ASP A 22 -8.78 16.05 -3.36
N ILE A 23 -8.91 16.16 -2.02
CA ILE A 23 -9.50 17.35 -1.37
C ILE A 23 -8.58 18.55 -1.63
N VAL A 24 -7.26 18.35 -1.59
CA VAL A 24 -6.25 19.36 -1.91
C VAL A 24 -5.57 18.94 -3.21
N PRO A 25 -5.82 19.64 -4.33
CA PRO A 25 -5.27 19.27 -5.63
C PRO A 25 -3.79 19.66 -5.76
N ARG A 26 -3.10 19.02 -6.73
CA ARG A 26 -1.71 19.35 -7.11
C ARG A 26 -0.66 19.11 -6.01
N CYS A 27 -0.94 18.23 -5.06
CA CYS A 27 -0.03 17.87 -3.97
C CYS A 27 0.64 16.49 -4.17
N GLY A 28 0.69 15.98 -5.41
CA GLY A 28 1.21 14.65 -5.69
C GLY A 28 0.54 13.58 -4.83
N PRO A 29 1.28 12.57 -4.35
CA PRO A 29 0.70 11.49 -3.54
C PRO A 29 0.13 11.98 -2.20
N MET A 30 0.59 13.13 -1.70
CA MET A 30 0.18 13.67 -0.40
C MET A 30 -1.28 14.13 -0.40
N GLY A 31 -1.82 14.61 -1.53
CA GLY A 31 -3.24 14.94 -1.66
C GLY A 31 -4.15 13.73 -1.42
N GLY A 32 -3.82 12.59 -2.03
CA GLY A 32 -4.53 11.34 -1.81
C GLY A 32 -4.39 10.81 -0.39
N VAL A 33 -3.21 10.94 0.21
CA VAL A 33 -2.96 10.54 1.61
C VAL A 33 -3.81 11.37 2.56
N TYR A 34 -3.81 12.68 2.42
CA TYR A 34 -4.65 13.59 3.20
C TYR A 34 -6.13 13.25 3.06
N THR A 35 -6.59 13.11 1.82
CA THR A 35 -7.99 12.79 1.52
C THR A 35 -8.43 11.49 2.21
N ALA A 36 -7.62 10.44 2.11
CA ALA A 36 -7.92 9.16 2.73
C ALA A 36 -7.99 9.25 4.25
N LEU A 37 -6.99 9.88 4.88
CA LEU A 37 -6.95 10.02 6.33
C LEU A 37 -8.08 10.90 6.87
N LYS A 38 -8.44 11.98 6.16
CA LYS A 38 -9.53 12.90 6.57
C LYS A 38 -10.91 12.27 6.46
N THR A 39 -11.09 11.32 5.53
CA THR A 39 -12.42 10.76 5.23
C THR A 39 -12.62 9.34 5.79
N THR A 40 -11.61 8.74 6.41
CA THR A 40 -11.73 7.43 7.04
C THR A 40 -12.28 7.53 8.46
N ARG A 41 -13.00 6.47 8.89
CA ARG A 41 -13.37 6.23 10.28
C ARG A 41 -12.56 5.09 10.91
N LYS A 42 -11.56 4.57 10.20
CA LYS A 42 -10.73 3.45 10.65
C LYS A 42 -9.50 3.97 11.38
N GLU A 43 -8.94 3.15 12.25
CA GLU A 43 -7.75 3.47 13.04
C GLU A 43 -6.50 3.74 12.18
N ALA A 44 -6.41 3.07 11.04
CA ALA A 44 -5.30 3.19 10.11
C ALA A 44 -5.75 3.02 8.66
N VAL A 45 -4.93 3.52 7.74
CA VAL A 45 -5.11 3.38 6.30
C VAL A 45 -3.86 2.74 5.69
N LEU A 46 -4.07 1.69 4.91
CA LEU A 46 -3.06 1.08 4.05
C LEU A 46 -3.15 1.72 2.67
N PHE A 47 -2.07 2.33 2.24
CA PHE A 47 -1.96 3.03 0.96
C PHE A 47 -1.30 2.14 -0.09
N LEU A 48 -1.92 2.08 -1.25
CA LEU A 48 -1.44 1.33 -2.41
C LEU A 48 -1.51 2.21 -3.65
N ALA A 49 -0.41 2.27 -4.40
CA ALA A 49 -0.39 2.97 -5.68
C ALA A 49 -1.07 2.13 -6.77
N CYS A 50 -1.76 2.79 -7.67
CA CYS A 50 -2.49 2.09 -8.75
C CYS A 50 -1.58 1.56 -9.86
N ASP A 51 -0.34 2.02 -9.93
CA ASP A 51 0.71 1.64 -10.89
C ASP A 51 1.60 0.49 -10.41
N ALA A 52 1.33 -0.11 -9.22
CA ALA A 52 2.07 -1.22 -8.63
C ALA A 52 1.32 -2.57 -8.77
N PRO A 53 1.29 -3.20 -9.96
CA PRO A 53 0.46 -4.37 -10.24
C PRO A 53 0.92 -5.66 -9.57
N PHE A 54 2.14 -5.71 -9.07
CA PHE A 54 2.75 -6.92 -8.50
C PHE A 54 2.64 -7.02 -6.98
N VAL A 55 2.07 -6.03 -6.32
CA VAL A 55 1.87 -6.07 -4.86
C VAL A 55 0.97 -7.25 -4.50
N SER A 56 1.48 -8.15 -3.65
CA SER A 56 0.76 -9.32 -3.19
C SER A 56 0.00 -9.08 -1.90
N ILE A 57 -1.03 -9.90 -1.67
CA ILE A 57 -1.79 -9.91 -0.42
C ILE A 57 -0.86 -10.17 0.76
N GLN A 58 0.09 -11.10 0.62
CA GLN A 58 1.05 -11.45 1.67
C GLN A 58 1.91 -10.25 2.09
N LEU A 59 2.26 -9.36 1.16
CA LEU A 59 2.98 -8.12 1.50
C LEU A 59 2.11 -7.16 2.29
N LEU A 60 0.86 -7.01 1.89
CA LEU A 60 -0.11 -6.15 2.59
C LEU A 60 -0.42 -6.69 3.99
N ASP A 61 -0.63 -8.00 4.13
CA ASP A 61 -0.81 -8.66 5.43
C ASP A 61 0.37 -8.42 6.38
N ARG A 62 1.60 -8.52 5.87
CA ARG A 62 2.80 -8.22 6.67
C ARG A 62 2.82 -6.79 7.19
N LEU A 63 2.40 -5.81 6.39
CA LEU A 63 2.30 -4.42 6.84
C LEU A 63 1.24 -4.26 7.92
N VAL A 64 0.08 -4.90 7.76
CA VAL A 64 -1.00 -4.88 8.76
C VAL A 64 -0.56 -5.54 10.07
N GLN A 65 0.10 -6.70 10.01
CA GLN A 65 0.65 -7.37 11.19
C GLN A 65 1.65 -6.49 11.95
N LYS A 66 2.55 -5.81 11.21
CA LYS A 66 3.51 -4.86 11.82
C LYS A 66 2.80 -3.68 12.50
N PHE A 67 1.73 -3.17 11.90
CA PHE A 67 0.92 -2.14 12.51
C PHE A 67 0.22 -2.64 13.77
N GLN A 68 -0.38 -3.83 13.74
CA GLN A 68 -1.04 -4.44 14.90
C GLN A 68 -0.08 -4.60 16.07
N ALA A 69 1.17 -5.00 15.80
CA ALA A 69 2.19 -5.19 16.83
C ALA A 69 2.72 -3.88 17.43
N ALA A 70 2.80 -2.80 16.65
CA ALA A 70 3.50 -1.59 17.07
C ALA A 70 2.71 -0.28 16.91
N ARG A 71 1.49 -0.32 16.35
CA ARG A 71 0.56 0.83 16.19
C ARG A 71 1.17 2.10 15.59
N GLY A 72 2.27 1.95 14.83
CA GLY A 72 3.02 3.05 14.21
C GLY A 72 2.82 3.17 12.71
N ALA A 73 3.39 4.20 12.11
CA ALA A 73 3.51 4.31 10.67
C ALA A 73 4.54 3.30 10.14
N TRP A 74 4.22 2.61 9.04
CA TRP A 74 5.09 1.63 8.41
C TRP A 74 5.22 1.88 6.92
N PHE A 75 6.44 1.97 6.44
CA PHE A 75 6.75 2.22 5.04
C PHE A 75 7.59 1.07 4.47
N ILE A 76 7.29 0.70 3.22
CA ILE A 76 8.21 -0.13 2.46
C ILE A 76 9.40 0.73 2.06
N ALA A 77 10.61 0.21 2.32
CA ALA A 77 11.85 0.85 1.90
C ALA A 77 12.54 0.05 0.79
N HIS A 78 12.95 0.75 -0.26
CA HIS A 78 13.74 0.22 -1.36
C HIS A 78 14.82 1.21 -1.75
N GLN A 79 16.07 0.76 -1.86
CA GLN A 79 17.23 1.61 -2.21
C GLN A 79 17.32 2.90 -1.38
N GLY A 80 17.11 2.77 -0.06
CA GLY A 80 17.16 3.90 0.88
C GLY A 80 15.95 4.84 0.87
N ARG A 81 15.03 4.69 -0.06
CA ARG A 81 13.82 5.51 -0.18
C ARG A 81 12.59 4.75 0.30
N VAL A 82 11.62 5.49 0.82
CA VAL A 82 10.30 4.94 1.14
C VAL A 82 9.33 5.14 -0.02
N GLY A 83 8.34 4.23 -0.14
CA GLY A 83 7.34 4.28 -1.20
C GLY A 83 6.12 3.45 -0.87
N PHE A 84 5.27 3.28 -1.86
CA PHE A 84 4.10 2.40 -1.76
C PHE A 84 4.51 0.91 -1.82
N PRO A 85 3.74 0.02 -1.16
CA PRO A 85 2.67 0.32 -0.20
C PRO A 85 3.22 0.80 1.14
N PHE A 86 2.39 1.57 1.87
CA PHE A 86 2.69 1.96 3.25
C PHE A 86 1.42 2.04 4.08
N LEU A 87 1.56 2.05 5.40
CA LEU A 87 0.45 2.12 6.34
C LEU A 87 0.65 3.28 7.32
N LEU A 88 -0.40 4.10 7.47
CA LEU A 88 -0.42 5.21 8.43
C LEU A 88 -1.58 5.05 9.41
N PRO A 89 -1.35 5.26 10.71
CA PRO A 89 -2.44 5.48 11.66
C PRO A 89 -3.16 6.80 11.33
N THR A 90 -4.47 6.85 11.57
CA THR A 90 -5.30 8.02 11.25
C THR A 90 -4.86 9.29 12.00
N ARG A 91 -4.25 9.13 13.18
CA ARG A 91 -3.63 10.24 13.93
C ARG A 91 -2.51 10.96 13.17
N SER A 92 -1.96 10.37 12.10
CA SER A 92 -0.99 11.04 11.22
C SER A 92 -1.59 12.18 10.40
N LEU A 93 -2.92 12.34 10.39
CA LEU A 93 -3.62 13.39 9.64
C LEU A 93 -3.07 14.80 9.95
N THR A 94 -2.80 15.11 11.21
CA THR A 94 -2.28 16.42 11.63
C THR A 94 -0.90 16.70 11.05
N VAL A 95 -0.04 15.69 10.96
CA VAL A 95 1.28 15.81 10.34
C VAL A 95 1.16 16.03 8.84
N VAL A 96 0.31 15.25 8.18
CA VAL A 96 0.05 15.38 6.73
C VAL A 96 -0.53 16.76 6.41
N ALA A 97 -1.49 17.25 7.19
CA ALA A 97 -2.07 18.59 7.00
C ALA A 97 -1.01 19.69 7.08
N ARG A 98 -0.16 19.64 8.11
CA ARG A 98 0.93 20.60 8.31
C ARG A 98 1.96 20.57 7.17
N GLN A 99 2.29 19.41 6.63
CA GLN A 99 3.18 19.30 5.47
C GLN A 99 2.54 19.94 4.22
N LEU A 100 1.25 19.70 3.98
CA LEU A 100 0.53 20.33 2.86
C LEU A 100 0.52 21.86 2.98
N GLU A 101 0.29 22.40 4.19
CA GLU A 101 0.33 23.84 4.47
C GLU A 101 1.70 24.46 4.19
N ARG A 102 2.79 23.69 4.42
CA ARG A 102 4.18 24.12 4.12
C ARG A 102 4.61 23.88 2.68
N GLY A 103 3.74 23.32 1.83
CA GLY A 103 4.08 22.95 0.45
C GLY A 103 5.04 21.75 0.35
N GLU A 104 5.14 20.91 1.38
CA GLU A 104 5.99 19.74 1.42
C GLU A 104 5.22 18.49 0.97
N PHE A 105 5.44 18.05 -0.26
CA PHE A 105 4.68 16.92 -0.86
C PHE A 105 5.46 15.62 -0.90
N SER A 106 6.51 15.47 -0.10
CA SER A 106 7.42 14.33 -0.10
C SER A 106 6.98 13.24 0.89
N LEU A 107 6.84 12.00 0.39
CA LEU A 107 6.67 10.83 1.26
C LEU A 107 7.90 10.56 2.14
N GLN A 108 9.10 10.99 1.71
CA GLN A 108 10.32 10.83 2.52
C GLN A 108 10.24 11.72 3.77
N SER A 109 9.85 12.99 3.60
CA SER A 109 9.65 13.94 4.70
C SER A 109 8.54 13.45 5.63
N LEU A 110 7.43 12.96 5.08
CA LEU A 110 6.35 12.37 5.88
C LEU A 110 6.86 11.21 6.74
N ALA A 111 7.62 10.30 6.17
CA ALA A 111 8.15 9.15 6.91
C ALA A 111 9.04 9.57 8.08
N VAL A 112 9.79 10.65 7.92
CA VAL A 112 10.62 11.22 9.00
C VAL A 112 9.74 11.86 10.08
N GLU A 113 8.81 12.74 9.71
CA GLU A 113 7.98 13.47 10.67
C GLU A 113 7.04 12.57 11.48
N VAL A 114 6.48 11.53 10.88
CA VAL A 114 5.65 10.54 11.61
C VAL A 114 6.49 9.50 12.37
N LYS A 115 7.83 9.63 12.37
CA LYS A 115 8.77 8.63 12.93
C LYS A 115 8.47 7.23 12.38
N GLY A 116 8.23 7.17 11.06
CA GLY A 116 7.81 5.96 10.38
C GLY A 116 8.87 4.87 10.38
N LYS A 117 8.45 3.66 10.75
CA LYS A 117 9.31 2.47 10.69
C LYS A 117 9.45 2.03 9.24
N ARG A 118 10.65 1.58 8.88
CA ARG A 118 10.97 1.10 7.54
C ARG A 118 10.98 -0.41 7.50
N PHE A 119 10.38 -0.97 6.47
CA PHE A 119 10.37 -2.39 6.21
C PHE A 119 10.99 -2.66 4.84
N SER A 120 12.19 -3.27 4.83
CA SER A 120 12.88 -3.65 3.60
C SER A 120 12.43 -5.02 3.13
N LEU A 121 12.17 -5.17 1.83
CA LEU A 121 11.79 -6.45 1.25
C LEU A 121 13.01 -7.30 0.89
N PRO A 122 12.92 -8.62 1.07
CA PRO A 122 13.90 -9.56 0.52
C PRO A 122 14.02 -9.40 -1.01
N ARG A 123 15.17 -9.77 -1.57
CA ARG A 123 15.42 -9.67 -3.03
C ARG A 123 14.34 -10.35 -3.86
N SER A 124 13.84 -11.51 -3.42
CA SER A 124 12.78 -12.29 -4.08
C SER A 124 11.43 -11.56 -4.18
N MET A 125 11.17 -10.57 -3.32
CA MET A 125 9.92 -9.82 -3.28
C MET A 125 10.03 -8.42 -3.95
N ARG A 126 11.21 -7.99 -4.38
CA ARG A 126 11.43 -6.63 -4.91
C ARG A 126 10.62 -6.31 -6.16
N LEU A 127 10.32 -7.31 -7.00
CA LEU A 127 9.43 -7.15 -8.14
C LEU A 127 8.05 -6.60 -7.76
N GLN A 128 7.62 -6.80 -6.52
CA GLN A 128 6.33 -6.28 -6.04
C GLN A 128 6.30 -4.75 -5.93
N LEU A 129 7.48 -4.10 -5.93
CA LEU A 129 7.61 -2.65 -5.86
C LEU A 129 7.79 -2.00 -7.24
N GLN A 130 7.74 -2.78 -8.30
CA GLN A 130 7.88 -2.26 -9.65
C GLN A 130 6.62 -1.53 -10.07
N ASN A 131 6.76 -0.25 -10.37
CA ASN A 131 5.72 0.55 -10.99
C ASN A 131 5.64 0.26 -12.50
N VAL A 132 4.48 0.50 -13.07
CA VAL A 132 4.19 0.35 -14.49
C VAL A 132 3.60 1.66 -14.99
N ASN A 133 4.40 2.41 -15.76
CA ASN A 133 4.07 3.76 -16.20
C ASN A 133 3.82 3.85 -17.72
N THR A 134 4.27 2.85 -18.51
CA THR A 134 4.10 2.84 -19.97
C THR A 134 3.30 1.63 -20.44
N PRO A 135 2.70 1.68 -21.63
CA PRO A 135 2.02 0.53 -22.25
C PRO A 135 2.94 -0.69 -22.39
N GLU A 136 4.19 -0.50 -22.77
CA GLU A 136 5.20 -1.55 -22.96
C GLU A 136 5.55 -2.22 -21.62
N GLU A 137 5.69 -1.43 -20.55
CA GLU A 137 5.88 -1.93 -19.20
C GLU A 137 4.66 -2.72 -18.74
N TRP A 138 3.45 -2.27 -19.06
CA TRP A 138 2.22 -2.97 -18.77
C TRP A 138 2.14 -4.33 -19.48
N GLU A 139 2.45 -4.39 -20.75
CA GLU A 139 2.50 -5.66 -21.50
C GLU A 139 3.53 -6.63 -20.91
N ARG A 140 4.73 -6.11 -20.55
CA ARG A 140 5.76 -6.90 -19.87
C ARG A 140 5.25 -7.41 -18.53
N ALA A 141 4.61 -6.56 -17.75
CA ALA A 141 3.98 -6.91 -16.48
C ALA A 141 2.93 -8.01 -16.63
N CYS A 142 2.07 -7.92 -17.65
CA CYS A 142 1.07 -8.93 -17.96
C CYS A 142 1.71 -10.28 -18.34
N ARG A 143 2.77 -10.27 -19.16
CA ARG A 143 3.51 -11.51 -19.51
C ARG A 143 4.13 -12.17 -18.28
N MET A 144 4.75 -11.38 -17.39
CA MET A 144 5.34 -11.88 -16.15
C MET A 144 4.28 -12.44 -15.19
N TRP A 145 3.12 -11.80 -15.09
CA TRP A 145 2.01 -12.23 -14.25
C TRP A 145 1.43 -13.58 -14.72
N ARG A 146 1.24 -13.76 -16.03
CA ARG A 146 0.76 -15.03 -16.59
C ARG A 146 1.72 -16.18 -16.29
N ARG A 147 3.03 -15.96 -16.43
CA ARG A 147 4.06 -16.98 -16.13
C ARG A 147 4.04 -17.40 -14.66
N ARG A 148 3.84 -16.47 -13.72
CA ARG A 148 3.77 -16.79 -12.29
C ARG A 148 2.55 -17.61 -11.90
N ARG A 149 1.40 -17.39 -12.52
CA ARG A 149 0.20 -18.21 -12.28
C ARG A 149 0.36 -19.67 -12.68
N VAL A 150 1.22 -19.95 -13.63
CA VAL A 150 1.50 -21.33 -14.08
C VAL A 150 2.46 -22.04 -13.12
N THR A 151 3.30 -21.32 -12.38
CA THR A 151 4.31 -21.89 -11.48
C THR A 151 3.93 -21.91 -10.01
N GLU A 152 2.87 -21.22 -9.59
CA GLU A 152 2.34 -21.33 -8.23
C GLU A 152 1.26 -22.42 -8.19
N PRO A 153 1.50 -23.60 -7.56
CA PRO A 153 0.44 -24.54 -7.27
C PRO A 153 -0.58 -23.86 -6.35
N ALA A 154 -1.86 -24.15 -6.59
CA ALA A 154 -3.00 -23.70 -5.80
C ALA A 154 -2.80 -24.09 -4.31
N HIS A 155 -2.03 -23.29 -3.57
CA HIS A 155 -1.76 -23.54 -2.16
C HIS A 155 -2.69 -22.72 -1.29
N SER A 156 -3.50 -23.49 -0.56
CA SER A 156 -4.26 -23.13 0.66
C SER A 156 -5.52 -22.30 0.52
N ALA A 157 -6.54 -22.86 -0.10
CA ALA A 157 -7.92 -22.64 0.34
C ALA A 157 -8.31 -23.61 1.48
N ARG A 158 -7.37 -24.02 2.34
CA ARG A 158 -7.68 -24.89 3.51
C ARG A 158 -7.06 -24.31 4.77
N GLN A 159 -7.94 -24.14 5.76
CA GLN A 159 -7.72 -23.82 7.18
C GLN A 159 -8.05 -22.38 7.61
N ARG A 160 -9.35 -22.09 7.63
CA ARG A 160 -9.97 -21.38 8.73
C ARG A 160 -11.27 -22.11 9.07
N LYS A 161 -11.19 -23.11 9.95
CA LYS A 161 -12.36 -23.54 10.74
C LYS A 161 -12.62 -22.46 11.78
N PRO A 162 -13.88 -21.99 11.95
CA PRO A 162 -14.22 -21.21 13.13
C PRO A 162 -14.20 -22.16 14.34
N SER A 163 -13.39 -21.83 15.36
CA SER A 163 -13.53 -22.40 16.68
C SER A 163 -14.84 -21.87 17.26
N ALA A 164 -15.82 -22.75 17.34
CA ALA A 164 -16.98 -22.57 18.19
C ALA A 164 -16.53 -22.77 19.64
N SER A 165 -16.78 -21.82 20.49
CA SER A 165 -17.20 -21.88 21.90
C SER A 165 -17.42 -20.46 22.38
#